data_032ecdd97cc90e4896b9ee4730cb9636
#
_entry.id   032ecdd97cc90e4896b9ee4730cb9636
#
_cell.length_a   1.000
_cell.length_b   1.000
_cell.length_c   1.000
_cell.angle_alpha   90.00
_cell.angle_beta   90.00
_cell.angle_gamma   90.00
#
_symmetry.space_group_name_H-M   'P 1'
#
loop_
_entity.id
_entity.type
_entity.pdbx_description
1 polymer ?
#
loop_
_entity_poly.entity_id
_entity_poly.type
_entity_poly.pdbx_seq_one_letter_code
_entity_poly.pdbx_strand_id
1 'polypeptide(L)'
;MRDQQYGRIVNVSASIAHGWTGPVDTAGARLVYAAAKSGILGLAAQLAKYVGAFDITVNAVLPWLTFGDQGSRICSKFEALDKKMRDRVLSEAPLGRAAEADEVAAAIALLASEDASYISVKDLPVDGAYR
;
A
#
# COMPACT_ATOMS: atom_id res chain seq x y z
N MET A 1 20.00 -1.98 -13.37
CA MET A 1 20.04 -2.69 -12.07
C MET A 1 20.95 -3.92 -12.12
N ARG A 2 20.70 -4.91 -13.00
CA ARG A 2 21.52 -6.14 -13.01
C ARG A 2 23.00 -5.86 -13.28
N ASP A 3 23.31 -5.07 -14.29
CA ASP A 3 24.72 -4.79 -14.67
C ASP A 3 25.46 -3.95 -13.63
N GLN A 4 24.76 -3.12 -12.86
CA GLN A 4 25.33 -2.32 -11.78
C GLN A 4 25.34 -3.05 -10.43
N GLN A 5 24.82 -4.28 -10.35
CA GLN A 5 24.74 -5.09 -9.14
C GLN A 5 24.14 -4.33 -7.95
N TYR A 6 23.05 -3.62 -8.21
CA TYR A 6 22.34 -2.80 -7.22
C TYR A 6 20.95 -2.41 -7.72
N GLY A 7 19.97 -2.44 -6.83
CA GLY A 7 18.63 -1.92 -7.11
C GLY A 7 17.67 -2.03 -5.92
N ARG A 8 16.71 -1.13 -5.88
CA ARG A 8 15.63 -1.12 -4.90
C ARG A 8 14.31 -0.97 -5.65
N ILE A 9 13.46 -1.97 -5.56
CA ILE A 9 12.13 -1.98 -6.20
C ILE A 9 11.09 -1.94 -5.09
N VAL A 10 10.27 -0.90 -5.10
CA VAL A 10 9.18 -0.74 -4.14
C VAL A 10 7.86 -0.67 -4.91
N ASN A 11 7.06 -1.71 -4.78
CA ASN A 11 5.73 -1.77 -5.38
C ASN A 11 4.70 -1.12 -4.46
N VAL A 12 3.70 -0.46 -5.04
CA VAL A 12 2.57 0.09 -4.28
C VAL A 12 1.36 -0.82 -4.47
N SER A 13 1.09 -1.65 -3.48
CA SER A 13 -0.12 -2.45 -3.37
C SER A 13 -1.24 -1.64 -2.67
N ALA A 14 -2.02 -2.26 -1.83
CA ALA A 14 -3.03 -1.62 -0.98
C ALA A 14 -3.45 -2.59 0.11
N SER A 15 -4.00 -2.10 1.22
CA SER A 15 -4.51 -2.93 2.33
C SER A 15 -5.55 -3.96 1.87
N ILE A 16 -6.35 -3.63 0.83
CA ILE A 16 -7.34 -4.54 0.25
C ILE A 16 -6.73 -5.83 -0.34
N ALA A 17 -5.43 -5.89 -0.58
CA ALA A 17 -4.75 -7.10 -1.05
C ALA A 17 -4.95 -8.30 -0.11
N HIS A 18 -5.23 -8.05 1.16
CA HIS A 18 -5.54 -9.08 2.17
C HIS A 18 -7.04 -9.23 2.48
N GLY A 19 -7.87 -8.59 1.68
CA GLY A 19 -9.31 -8.58 1.86
C GLY A 19 -9.81 -7.34 2.63
N TRP A 20 -11.07 -7.05 2.45
CA TRP A 20 -11.76 -5.95 3.13
C TRP A 20 -13.25 -6.25 3.22
N THR A 21 -13.84 -5.95 4.38
CA THR A 21 -15.28 -6.10 4.61
C THR A 21 -15.96 -4.76 4.35
N GLY A 22 -16.70 -4.64 3.29
CA GLY A 22 -17.40 -3.42 2.92
C GLY A 22 -18.82 -3.68 2.38
N PRO A 23 -19.56 -2.63 2.03
CA PRO A 23 -20.90 -2.77 1.49
C PRO A 23 -20.97 -3.75 0.30
N VAL A 24 -21.95 -4.62 0.30
CA VAL A 24 -22.09 -5.73 -0.68
C VAL A 24 -22.31 -5.21 -2.10
N ASP A 25 -22.95 -4.05 -2.25
CA ASP A 25 -23.25 -3.39 -3.52
C ASP A 25 -22.01 -2.90 -4.29
N THR A 26 -20.86 -2.82 -3.63
CA THR A 26 -19.58 -2.46 -4.27
C THR A 26 -18.66 -3.66 -4.51
N ALA A 27 -19.11 -4.88 -4.21
CA ALA A 27 -18.27 -6.09 -4.19
C ALA A 27 -17.57 -6.38 -5.54
N GLY A 28 -18.25 -6.24 -6.67
CA GLY A 28 -17.70 -6.58 -7.98
C GLY A 28 -16.45 -5.77 -8.34
N ALA A 29 -16.49 -4.46 -8.18
CA ALA A 29 -15.34 -3.58 -8.44
C ALA A 29 -14.16 -3.84 -7.50
N ARG A 30 -14.45 -4.24 -6.25
CA ARG A 30 -13.41 -4.51 -5.25
C ARG A 30 -12.75 -5.86 -5.43
N LEU A 31 -13.45 -6.88 -5.91
CA LEU A 31 -12.87 -8.19 -6.20
C LEU A 31 -11.72 -8.09 -7.21
N VAL A 32 -11.95 -7.41 -8.34
CA VAL A 32 -10.90 -7.22 -9.36
C VAL A 32 -9.74 -6.39 -8.82
N TYR A 33 -10.04 -5.32 -8.08
CA TYR A 33 -9.02 -4.48 -7.47
C TYR A 33 -8.20 -5.25 -6.41
N ALA A 34 -8.86 -6.01 -5.54
CA ALA A 34 -8.19 -6.86 -4.55
C ALA A 34 -7.30 -7.90 -5.24
N ALA A 35 -7.81 -8.59 -6.26
CA ALA A 35 -7.03 -9.57 -7.03
C ALA A 35 -5.79 -8.93 -7.66
N ALA A 36 -5.93 -7.75 -8.28
CA ALA A 36 -4.81 -7.03 -8.87
C ALA A 36 -3.76 -6.63 -7.81
N LYS A 37 -4.20 -6.12 -6.66
CA LYS A 37 -3.29 -5.70 -5.59
C LYS A 37 -2.64 -6.88 -4.86
N SER A 38 -3.34 -8.01 -4.70
CA SER A 38 -2.75 -9.27 -4.21
C SER A 38 -1.72 -9.83 -5.20
N GLY A 39 -1.99 -9.74 -6.50
CA GLY A 39 -1.05 -10.14 -7.54
C GLY A 39 0.28 -9.41 -7.48
N ILE A 40 0.30 -8.14 -7.07
CA ILE A 40 1.52 -7.37 -6.85
C ILE A 40 2.40 -8.00 -5.75
N LEU A 41 1.80 -8.52 -4.68
CA LEU A 41 2.55 -9.16 -3.59
C LEU A 41 3.22 -10.45 -4.06
N GLY A 42 2.49 -11.29 -4.79
CA GLY A 42 3.04 -12.50 -5.40
C GLY A 42 4.14 -12.20 -6.41
N LEU A 43 3.95 -11.18 -7.26
CA LEU A 43 4.96 -10.70 -8.19
C LEU A 43 6.23 -10.24 -7.45
N ALA A 44 6.09 -9.41 -6.41
CA ALA A 44 7.21 -8.92 -5.63
C ALA A 44 7.99 -10.06 -4.99
N ALA A 45 7.29 -11.04 -4.40
CA ALA A 45 7.90 -12.20 -3.76
C ALA A 45 8.70 -13.05 -4.76
N GLN A 46 8.15 -13.32 -5.95
CA GLN A 46 8.83 -14.12 -6.97
C GLN A 46 9.99 -13.35 -7.61
N LEU A 47 9.78 -12.05 -7.90
CA LEU A 47 10.82 -11.23 -8.51
C LEU A 47 12.04 -11.09 -7.58
N ALA A 48 11.84 -10.93 -6.28
CA ALA A 48 12.94 -10.86 -5.31
C ALA A 48 13.85 -12.10 -5.35
N LYS A 49 13.27 -13.30 -5.57
CA LYS A 49 14.05 -14.54 -5.71
C LYS A 49 14.91 -14.54 -6.97
N TYR A 50 14.41 -13.95 -8.06
CA TYR A 50 15.16 -13.89 -9.32
C TYR A 50 16.29 -12.84 -9.33
N VAL A 51 16.09 -11.75 -8.59
CA VAL A 51 17.03 -10.61 -8.69
C VAL A 51 17.92 -10.44 -7.47
N GLY A 52 17.72 -11.22 -6.40
CA GLY A 52 18.47 -11.10 -5.15
C GLY A 52 19.97 -11.32 -5.32
N ALA A 53 20.39 -12.22 -6.23
CA ALA A 53 21.81 -12.46 -6.53
C ALA A 53 22.54 -11.23 -7.13
N PHE A 54 21.79 -10.20 -7.53
CA PHE A 54 22.32 -8.95 -8.09
C PHE A 54 22.26 -7.77 -7.10
N ASP A 55 22.13 -8.04 -5.81
CA ASP A 55 21.90 -7.03 -4.77
C ASP A 55 20.69 -6.10 -5.05
N ILE A 56 19.63 -6.72 -5.57
CA ILE A 56 18.37 -6.01 -5.83
C ILE A 56 17.33 -6.49 -4.83
N THR A 57 16.79 -5.57 -4.02
CA THR A 57 15.66 -5.85 -3.13
C THR A 57 14.33 -5.54 -3.82
N VAL A 58 13.29 -6.29 -3.47
CA VAL A 58 11.94 -6.07 -3.97
C VAL A 58 10.96 -6.14 -2.81
N ASN A 59 10.28 -5.04 -2.56
CA ASN A 59 9.32 -4.90 -1.47
C ASN A 59 7.98 -4.34 -1.97
N ALA A 60 6.97 -4.36 -1.12
CA ALA A 60 5.69 -3.72 -1.38
C ALA A 60 5.25 -2.89 -0.16
N VAL A 61 4.69 -1.71 -0.40
CA VAL A 61 3.94 -0.95 0.61
C VAL A 61 2.45 -1.14 0.38
N LEU A 62 1.68 -1.21 1.45
CA LEU A 62 0.23 -1.43 1.43
C LEU A 62 -0.47 -0.29 2.16
N PRO A 63 -0.68 0.84 1.48
CA PRO A 63 -1.45 1.95 2.06
C PRO A 63 -2.91 1.55 2.27
N TRP A 64 -3.52 2.10 3.32
CA TRP A 64 -4.96 2.14 3.51
C TRP A 64 -5.51 3.47 2.96
N LEU A 65 -6.48 4.09 3.64
CA LEU A 65 -7.00 5.39 3.27
C LEU A 65 -5.91 6.45 3.41
N THR A 66 -5.50 7.03 2.30
CA THR A 66 -4.44 8.03 2.24
C THR A 66 -4.95 9.24 1.49
N PHE A 67 -4.78 10.42 2.09
CA PHE A 67 -5.10 11.68 1.44
C PHE A 67 -3.85 12.23 0.75
N GLY A 68 -4.03 12.65 -0.50
CA GLY A 68 -3.06 13.40 -1.26
C GLY A 68 -3.48 14.86 -1.36
N ASP A 69 -3.21 15.48 -2.51
CA ASP A 69 -3.57 16.86 -2.76
C ASP A 69 -5.08 17.11 -2.59
N GLN A 70 -5.39 18.32 -2.12
CA GLN A 70 -6.75 18.80 -2.00
C GLN A 70 -7.46 18.72 -3.36
N GLY A 71 -8.65 18.13 -3.40
CA GLY A 71 -9.39 17.89 -4.65
C GLY A 71 -9.04 16.59 -5.37
N SER A 72 -8.14 15.77 -4.84
CA SER A 72 -7.93 14.42 -5.36
C SER A 72 -9.23 13.59 -5.30
N ARG A 73 -9.37 12.60 -6.20
CA ARG A 73 -10.58 11.77 -6.27
C ARG A 73 -10.93 11.09 -4.94
N ILE A 74 -9.94 10.72 -4.14
CA ILE A 74 -10.17 10.06 -2.85
C ILE A 74 -10.66 11.08 -1.83
N CYS A 75 -10.01 12.25 -1.73
CA CYS A 75 -10.44 13.34 -0.85
C CYS A 75 -11.87 13.77 -1.17
N SER A 76 -12.17 14.06 -2.45
CA SER A 76 -13.50 14.50 -2.88
C SER A 76 -14.60 13.46 -2.57
N LYS A 77 -14.31 12.17 -2.76
CA LYS A 77 -15.26 11.10 -2.41
C LYS A 77 -15.46 10.98 -0.90
N PHE A 78 -14.41 11.15 -0.11
CA PHE A 78 -14.51 11.11 1.34
C PHE A 78 -15.28 12.31 1.89
N GLU A 79 -15.00 13.51 1.38
CA GLU A 79 -15.70 14.75 1.74
C GLU A 79 -17.19 14.72 1.42
N ALA A 80 -17.56 14.02 0.33
CA ALA A 80 -18.95 13.85 -0.07
C ALA A 80 -19.77 12.92 0.86
N LEU A 81 -19.10 12.15 1.74
CA LEU A 81 -19.78 11.33 2.74
C LEU A 81 -20.36 12.21 3.85
N ASP A 82 -21.48 11.79 4.43
CA ASP A 82 -21.99 12.41 5.65
C ASP A 82 -21.03 12.18 6.83
N LYS A 83 -21.20 12.99 7.89
CA LYS A 83 -20.31 12.93 9.05
C LYS A 83 -20.26 11.54 9.68
N LYS A 84 -21.41 10.88 9.85
CA LYS A 84 -21.49 9.55 10.47
C LYS A 84 -20.72 8.50 9.67
N MET A 85 -20.79 8.58 8.34
CA MET A 85 -20.08 7.66 7.47
C MET A 85 -18.58 7.95 7.47
N ARG A 86 -18.16 9.22 7.49
CA ARG A 86 -16.75 9.60 7.63
C ARG A 86 -16.16 9.07 8.94
N ASP A 87 -16.85 9.32 10.06
CA ASP A 87 -16.41 8.86 11.38
C ASP A 87 -16.29 7.32 11.42
N ARG A 88 -17.25 6.61 10.77
CA ARG A 88 -17.20 5.16 10.66
C ARG A 88 -15.98 4.68 9.85
N VAL A 89 -15.72 5.29 8.71
CA VAL A 89 -14.56 4.92 7.88
C VAL A 89 -13.26 5.15 8.65
N LEU A 90 -13.10 6.30 9.30
CA LEU A 90 -11.88 6.58 10.07
C LEU A 90 -11.70 5.64 11.27
N SER A 91 -12.79 5.20 11.89
CA SER A 91 -12.74 4.27 13.02
C SER A 91 -12.33 2.85 12.62
N GLU A 92 -12.28 2.52 11.34
CA GLU A 92 -11.75 1.23 10.87
C GLU A 92 -10.24 1.08 11.16
N ALA A 93 -9.50 2.19 11.20
CA ALA A 93 -8.10 2.19 11.62
C ALA A 93 -7.99 2.67 13.07
N PRO A 94 -7.35 1.94 13.99
CA PRO A 94 -7.15 2.34 15.38
C PRO A 94 -6.54 3.72 15.60
N LEU A 95 -5.70 4.22 14.66
CA LEU A 95 -5.20 5.59 14.71
C LEU A 95 -6.28 6.67 14.45
N GLY A 96 -7.48 6.28 14.02
CA GLY A 96 -8.65 7.15 13.90
C GLY A 96 -8.57 8.22 12.82
N ARG A 97 -7.65 8.11 11.89
CA ARG A 97 -7.46 9.08 10.80
C ARG A 97 -6.96 8.42 9.52
N ALA A 98 -7.11 9.09 8.41
CA ALA A 98 -6.40 8.74 7.19
C ALA A 98 -4.89 9.04 7.32
N ALA A 99 -4.08 8.39 6.49
CA ALA A 99 -2.69 8.76 6.33
C ALA A 99 -2.56 9.98 5.41
N GLU A 100 -1.51 10.76 5.61
CA GLU A 100 -1.07 11.77 4.66
C GLU A 100 -0.14 11.13 3.62
N ALA A 101 -0.05 11.71 2.43
CA ALA A 101 0.79 11.19 1.35
C ALA A 101 2.26 11.05 1.77
N ASP A 102 2.77 12.00 2.56
CA ASP A 102 4.15 11.99 3.04
C ASP A 102 4.44 10.83 3.99
N GLU A 103 3.46 10.33 4.73
CA GLU A 103 3.63 9.16 5.60
C GLU A 103 3.84 7.87 4.78
N VAL A 104 3.15 7.76 3.66
CA VAL A 104 3.37 6.66 2.70
C VAL A 104 4.70 6.84 1.97
N ALA A 105 5.02 8.06 1.57
CA ALA A 105 6.29 8.38 0.91
C ALA A 105 7.50 8.08 1.80
N ALA A 106 7.42 8.34 3.10
CA ALA A 106 8.47 8.00 4.06
C ALA A 106 8.74 6.49 4.11
N ALA A 107 7.70 5.65 4.09
CA ALA A 107 7.84 4.19 4.04
C ALA A 107 8.50 3.73 2.73
N ILE A 108 8.12 4.34 1.60
CA ILE A 108 8.74 4.07 0.30
C ILE A 108 10.22 4.48 0.31
N ALA A 109 10.53 5.67 0.83
CA ALA A 109 11.88 6.20 0.90
C ALA A 109 12.80 5.28 1.75
N LEU A 110 12.31 4.81 2.90
CA LEU A 110 13.04 3.83 3.71
C LEU A 110 13.37 2.57 2.91
N LEU A 111 12.37 1.96 2.25
CA LEU A 111 12.58 0.72 1.49
C LEU A 111 13.44 0.92 0.23
N ALA A 112 13.57 2.14 -0.26
CA ALA A 112 14.43 2.52 -1.37
C ALA A 112 15.84 2.93 -0.95
N SER A 113 16.10 3.08 0.34
CA SER A 113 17.40 3.51 0.90
C SER A 113 18.35 2.35 1.16
N GLU A 114 19.59 2.68 1.48
CA GLU A 114 20.61 1.73 1.94
C GLU A 114 20.28 1.14 3.32
N ASP A 115 19.55 1.85 4.17
CA ASP A 115 19.13 1.36 5.48
C ASP A 115 18.23 0.11 5.39
N ALA A 116 17.59 -0.09 4.23
CA ALA A 116 16.78 -1.27 3.92
C ALA A 116 17.52 -2.31 3.07
N SER A 117 18.86 -2.29 3.02
CA SER A 117 19.66 -3.15 2.15
C SER A 117 19.43 -4.66 2.36
N TYR A 118 19.00 -5.08 3.54
CA TYR A 118 18.69 -6.48 3.85
C TYR A 118 17.18 -6.76 3.99
N ILE A 119 16.33 -5.80 3.59
CA ILE A 119 14.86 -5.95 3.60
C ILE A 119 14.40 -6.29 2.18
N SER A 120 13.91 -7.51 1.98
CA SER A 120 13.35 -7.96 0.70
C SER A 120 12.16 -8.90 0.94
N VAL A 121 11.21 -8.93 0.00
CA VAL A 121 9.94 -9.66 0.13
C VAL A 121 9.11 -9.18 1.33
N LYS A 122 9.21 -7.88 1.67
CA LYS A 122 8.40 -7.33 2.76
C LYS A 122 7.13 -6.68 2.22
N ASP A 123 6.01 -7.11 2.78
CA ASP A 123 4.73 -6.44 2.67
C ASP A 123 4.63 -5.49 3.87
N LEU A 124 4.81 -4.19 3.63
CA LEU A 124 4.81 -3.17 4.66
C LEU A 124 3.46 -2.43 4.67
N PRO A 125 2.57 -2.71 5.64
CA PRO A 125 1.36 -1.93 5.83
C PRO A 125 1.68 -0.50 6.26
N VAL A 126 0.98 0.47 5.65
CA VAL A 126 0.96 1.86 6.06
C VAL A 126 -0.51 2.23 6.23
N ASP A 127 -1.11 1.74 7.30
CA ASP A 127 -2.57 1.61 7.40
C ASP A 127 -3.16 2.00 8.77
N GLY A 128 -2.36 2.57 9.66
CA GLY A 128 -2.84 3.01 10.97
C GLY A 128 -3.37 1.88 11.86
N ALA A 129 -2.82 0.67 11.69
CA ALA A 129 -3.24 -0.57 12.35
C ALA A 129 -4.65 -1.06 11.91
N TYR A 130 -5.06 -0.71 10.67
CA TYR A 130 -6.31 -1.17 10.06
C TYR A 130 -6.42 -2.70 10.02
N ARG A 131 -5.29 -3.41 9.98
CA ARG A 131 -5.19 -4.88 10.00
C ARG A 131 -4.54 -5.38 11.27
#